data_bb91c36aee52677233cb265deb1e7c07
#
_entry.id   bb91c36aee52677233cb265deb1e7c07
#
_cell.length_a   1.000
_cell.length_b   1.000
_cell.length_c   1.000
_cell.angle_alpha   90.00
_cell.angle_beta   90.00
_cell.angle_gamma   90.00
#
_symmetry.space_group_name_H-M   'P 1'
#
loop_
_entity.id
_entity.type
_entity.pdbx_description
1 polymer ?
#
loop_
_entity_poly.entity_id
_entity_poly.type
_entity_poly.pdbx_seq_one_letter_code
_entity_poly.pdbx_strand_id
1 'polypeptide(L)'
;MRRVGGQGKNEAVNAKELAKECDRILKTKKLRDYPGAKNGLQVTHSGTIKKIGWAVDADIESIRKAGKEKVDFLIVHHGLFWGNSALDRKIRAKRIREAKRLGMAIYSSHLPLDAHPELGNSIGLLRALGLGDLERKPFGVAMGRAIGWKVQWGRWKLRDLVNRMTRVTGRKAVVLGGGPKTCRRIGIVTGGFGDLDQVVRAGLDTLMTGEVDYPTEVKAKELGINLILGGHRETEKYGARELTRTFF
;
A
#
# COMPACT_ATOMS: atom_id res chain seq x y z
N MET A 1 15.29 -15.57 11.84
CA MET A 1 15.53 -14.48 12.80
C MET A 1 16.93 -13.93 12.56
N ARG A 2 17.08 -12.96 11.68
CA ARG A 2 18.38 -12.29 11.49
C ARG A 2 18.35 -11.00 12.30
N ARG A 3 19.30 -10.85 13.22
CA ARG A 3 19.54 -9.61 13.96
C ARG A 3 20.05 -8.55 13.00
N VAL A 4 19.66 -7.28 13.19
CA VAL A 4 20.28 -6.12 12.56
C VAL A 4 21.77 -6.13 12.96
N GLY A 5 22.63 -6.60 12.07
CA GLY A 5 24.06 -6.79 12.30
C GLY A 5 24.85 -6.60 11.02
N GLY A 6 24.97 -5.34 10.58
CA GLY A 6 26.16 -4.89 9.84
C GLY A 6 27.28 -4.72 10.87
N GLN A 7 28.49 -5.19 10.58
CA GLN A 7 29.67 -5.07 11.42
C GLN A 7 29.93 -3.61 11.79
N GLY A 8 29.80 -3.27 13.07
CA GLY A 8 30.16 -1.97 13.62
C GLY A 8 29.18 -1.55 14.72
N LYS A 9 29.59 -1.71 15.98
CA LYS A 9 28.97 -1.22 17.23
C LYS A 9 27.44 -1.38 17.32
N ASN A 10 26.98 -2.04 18.37
CA ASN A 10 25.58 -2.12 18.84
C ASN A 10 25.06 -0.70 19.20
N GLU A 11 24.93 0.20 18.24
CA GLU A 11 24.29 1.48 18.48
C GLU A 11 22.77 1.25 18.50
N ALA A 12 22.17 1.60 19.62
CA ALA A 12 20.74 1.53 19.84
C ALA A 12 20.03 2.44 18.85
N VAL A 13 19.37 1.87 17.84
CA VAL A 13 18.66 2.62 16.78
C VAL A 13 17.48 3.34 17.39
N ASN A 14 17.38 4.65 17.18
CA ASN A 14 16.25 5.47 17.61
C ASN A 14 15.23 5.69 16.45
N ALA A 15 14.04 6.18 16.83
CA ALA A 15 12.95 6.37 15.86
C ALA A 15 13.30 7.33 14.72
N LYS A 16 14.12 8.36 14.97
CA LYS A 16 14.49 9.34 13.93
C LYS A 16 15.48 8.74 12.92
N GLU A 17 16.41 7.93 13.37
CA GLU A 17 17.39 7.24 12.51
C GLU A 17 16.68 6.22 11.63
N LEU A 18 15.79 5.42 12.21
CA LEU A 18 15.01 4.44 11.46
C LEU A 18 14.09 5.12 10.43
N ALA A 19 13.46 6.24 10.78
CA ALA A 19 12.65 7.02 9.84
C ALA A 19 13.49 7.58 8.69
N LYS A 20 14.71 8.08 8.96
CA LYS A 20 15.64 8.54 7.90
C LYS A 20 16.02 7.40 6.96
N GLU A 21 16.20 6.19 7.49
CA GLU A 21 16.53 5.04 6.67
C GLU A 21 15.32 4.60 5.80
N CYS A 22 14.10 4.61 6.36
CA CYS A 22 12.88 4.43 5.57
C CYS A 22 12.79 5.48 4.44
N ASP A 23 13.01 6.75 4.75
CA ASP A 23 12.99 7.85 3.77
C ASP A 23 14.06 7.66 2.67
N ARG A 24 15.24 7.15 3.02
CA ARG A 24 16.33 6.84 2.08
C ARG A 24 15.94 5.71 1.12
N ILE A 25 15.42 4.61 1.67
CA ILE A 25 14.97 3.44 0.90
C ILE A 25 13.87 3.86 -0.08
N LEU A 26 12.85 4.57 0.41
CA LEU A 26 11.67 4.96 -0.36
C LEU A 26 11.88 6.22 -1.21
N LYS A 27 13.03 6.89 -1.08
CA LYS A 27 13.32 8.17 -1.76
C LYS A 27 12.21 9.22 -1.52
N THR A 28 11.65 9.27 -0.31
CA THR A 28 10.45 10.02 0.06
C THR A 28 10.50 11.49 -0.40
N LYS A 29 11.64 12.17 -0.23
CA LYS A 29 11.83 13.57 -0.64
C LYS A 29 11.73 13.83 -2.15
N LYS A 30 11.87 12.80 -2.97
CA LYS A 30 11.85 12.91 -4.45
C LYS A 30 10.46 12.71 -5.04
N LEU A 31 9.47 12.41 -4.23
CA LEU A 31 8.14 12.04 -4.66
C LEU A 31 7.10 13.00 -4.08
N ARG A 32 6.24 13.53 -4.95
CA ARG A 32 5.06 14.28 -4.53
C ARG A 32 3.98 13.31 -4.06
N ASP A 33 3.20 13.76 -3.10
CA ASP A 33 2.07 13.00 -2.57
C ASP A 33 0.90 13.95 -2.24
N TYR A 34 -0.25 13.39 -1.93
CA TYR A 34 -1.40 14.16 -1.48
C TYR A 34 -1.09 14.88 -0.16
N PRO A 35 -1.60 16.10 0.03
CA PRO A 35 -1.28 16.91 1.22
C PRO A 35 -1.56 16.22 2.56
N GLY A 36 -2.55 15.32 2.60
CA GLY A 36 -2.92 14.55 3.79
C GLY A 36 -1.98 13.39 4.12
N ALA A 37 -1.18 12.92 3.17
CA ALA A 37 -0.30 11.78 3.39
C ALA A 37 0.79 12.07 4.43
N LYS A 38 1.40 13.27 4.38
CA LYS A 38 2.49 13.71 5.29
C LYS A 38 3.47 12.59 5.60
N ASN A 39 4.11 12.08 4.54
CA ASN A 39 5.08 10.99 4.66
C ASN A 39 6.20 11.31 5.65
N GLY A 40 6.70 10.28 6.34
CA GLY A 40 7.76 10.39 7.34
C GLY A 40 7.32 10.07 8.76
N LEU A 41 8.15 10.45 9.75
CA LEU A 41 7.89 10.22 11.17
C LEU A 41 6.78 11.16 11.67
N GLN A 42 5.65 10.58 12.09
CA GLN A 42 4.46 11.32 12.54
C GLN A 42 4.31 11.35 14.07
N VAL A 43 4.76 10.32 14.76
CA VAL A 43 4.88 10.27 16.21
C VAL A 43 6.26 9.76 16.55
N THR A 44 7.00 10.47 17.42
CA THR A 44 8.32 10.04 17.85
C THR A 44 8.25 9.24 19.15
N HIS A 45 9.25 8.40 19.36
CA HIS A 45 9.56 7.69 20.59
C HIS A 45 11.01 8.01 21.00
N SER A 46 11.23 8.23 22.29
CA SER A 46 12.54 8.64 22.83
C SER A 46 13.46 7.46 23.16
N GLY A 47 12.92 6.26 23.24
CA GLY A 47 13.70 5.05 23.57
C GLY A 47 14.33 4.39 22.34
N THR A 48 15.08 3.33 22.63
CA THR A 48 15.64 2.42 21.63
C THR A 48 14.52 1.61 20.96
N ILE A 49 14.56 1.50 19.64
CA ILE A 49 13.62 0.65 18.89
C ILE A 49 14.09 -0.79 18.98
N LYS A 50 13.25 -1.65 19.54
CA LYS A 50 13.50 -3.10 19.70
C LYS A 50 12.62 -3.92 18.77
N LYS A 51 11.41 -3.44 18.48
CA LYS A 51 10.45 -4.15 17.64
C LYS A 51 9.75 -3.23 16.64
N ILE A 52 9.87 -3.57 15.37
CA ILE A 52 9.19 -2.88 14.27
C ILE A 52 7.94 -3.69 13.90
N GLY A 53 6.83 -3.01 13.71
CA GLY A 53 5.59 -3.60 13.20
C GLY A 53 5.05 -2.83 12.01
N TRP A 54 4.00 -3.35 11.40
CA TRP A 54 3.35 -2.71 10.27
C TRP A 54 1.83 -2.78 10.36
N ALA A 55 1.16 -1.82 9.73
CA ALA A 55 -0.27 -1.83 9.46
C ALA A 55 -0.55 -1.08 8.16
N VAL A 56 -1.77 -1.21 7.61
CA VAL A 56 -2.19 -0.35 6.50
C VAL A 56 -2.54 1.02 7.06
N ASP A 57 -3.38 1.08 8.08
CA ASP A 57 -3.92 2.31 8.64
C ASP A 57 -3.35 2.60 10.04
N ALA A 58 -3.11 3.88 10.34
CA ALA A 58 -2.82 4.35 11.69
C ALA A 58 -4.11 4.62 12.48
N ASP A 59 -5.06 3.67 12.47
CA ASP A 59 -6.28 3.75 13.27
C ASP A 59 -6.05 3.32 14.72
N ILE A 60 -7.04 3.54 15.58
CA ILE A 60 -6.91 3.25 17.01
C ILE A 60 -6.79 1.74 17.30
N GLU A 61 -7.40 0.91 16.46
CA GLU A 61 -7.38 -0.54 16.61
C GLU A 61 -5.99 -1.08 16.23
N SER A 62 -5.45 -0.65 15.09
CA SER A 62 -4.10 -0.99 14.64
C SER A 62 -3.03 -0.58 15.65
N ILE A 63 -3.14 0.65 16.19
CA ILE A 63 -2.22 1.16 17.22
C ILE A 63 -2.29 0.30 18.50
N ARG A 64 -3.49 -0.04 18.97
CA ARG A 64 -3.65 -0.87 20.15
C ARG A 64 -3.19 -2.31 19.95
N LYS A 65 -3.45 -2.88 18.77
CA LYS A 65 -2.96 -4.21 18.39
C LYS A 65 -1.44 -4.24 18.39
N ALA A 66 -0.79 -3.27 17.74
CA ALA A 66 0.67 -3.13 17.75
C ALA A 66 1.22 -2.97 19.17
N GLY A 67 0.54 -2.19 20.03
CA GLY A 67 0.92 -2.03 21.44
C GLY A 67 0.85 -3.33 22.24
N LYS A 68 -0.18 -4.17 22.04
CA LYS A 68 -0.27 -5.51 22.66
C LYS A 68 0.89 -6.40 22.24
N GLU A 69 1.38 -6.23 21.02
CA GLU A 69 2.53 -6.94 20.46
C GLU A 69 3.87 -6.30 20.85
N LYS A 70 3.87 -5.24 21.68
CA LYS A 70 5.07 -4.49 22.11
C LYS A 70 5.89 -3.92 20.94
N VAL A 71 5.21 -3.40 19.93
CA VAL A 71 5.83 -2.69 18.80
C VAL A 71 6.24 -1.30 19.26
N ASP A 72 7.50 -0.94 19.03
CA ASP A 72 8.07 0.38 19.37
C ASP A 72 8.05 1.34 18.16
N PHE A 73 8.07 0.78 16.93
CA PHE A 73 8.05 1.55 15.69
C PHE A 73 7.05 0.92 14.71
N LEU A 74 5.94 1.62 14.46
CA LEU A 74 4.88 1.16 13.58
C LEU A 74 4.99 1.84 12.22
N ILE A 75 5.21 1.06 11.17
CA ILE A 75 5.19 1.51 9.78
C ILE A 75 3.76 1.37 9.25
N VAL A 76 3.21 2.46 8.73
CA VAL A 76 1.85 2.47 8.16
C VAL A 76 1.85 3.03 6.74
N HIS A 77 0.87 2.61 5.95
CA HIS A 77 0.59 3.20 4.64
C HIS A 77 -0.20 4.49 4.79
N HIS A 78 -1.36 4.44 5.41
CA HIS A 78 -2.18 5.61 5.73
C HIS A 78 -1.87 6.13 7.12
N GLY A 79 -1.21 7.29 7.18
CA GLY A 79 -0.83 7.94 8.42
C GLY A 79 -1.98 8.69 9.11
N LEU A 80 -1.59 9.60 10.01
CA LEU A 80 -2.51 10.27 10.92
C LEU A 80 -3.15 11.54 10.36
N PHE A 81 -2.65 12.09 9.24
CA PHE A 81 -2.95 13.47 8.84
C PHE A 81 -3.96 13.62 7.70
N TRP A 82 -4.68 12.54 7.39
CA TRP A 82 -5.78 12.58 6.44
C TRP A 82 -6.96 13.37 7.01
N GLY A 83 -7.49 14.30 6.19
CA GLY A 83 -8.53 15.21 6.62
C GLY A 83 -8.06 16.32 7.57
N ASN A 84 -8.82 17.41 7.63
CA ASN A 84 -8.49 18.58 8.47
C ASN A 84 -9.71 19.26 9.11
N SER A 85 -10.86 18.60 9.14
CA SER A 85 -12.03 19.06 9.89
C SER A 85 -11.77 19.08 11.40
N ALA A 86 -12.65 19.69 12.16
CA ALA A 86 -12.56 19.64 13.63
C ALA A 86 -12.63 18.20 14.16
N LEU A 87 -13.45 17.35 13.51
CA LEU A 87 -13.56 15.93 13.84
C LEU A 87 -12.28 15.16 13.53
N ASP A 88 -11.67 15.39 12.35
CA ASP A 88 -10.40 14.76 11.97
C ASP A 88 -9.29 15.10 12.97
N ARG A 89 -9.21 16.37 13.38
CA ARG A 89 -8.24 16.80 14.41
C ARG A 89 -8.46 16.11 15.74
N LYS A 90 -9.72 15.93 16.17
CA LYS A 90 -10.09 15.23 17.40
C LYS A 90 -9.69 13.75 17.35
N ILE A 91 -10.00 13.08 16.23
CA ILE A 91 -9.63 11.67 16.01
C ILE A 91 -8.11 11.51 16.00
N ARG A 92 -7.41 12.35 15.25
CA ARG A 92 -5.94 12.36 15.18
C ARG A 92 -5.30 12.55 16.56
N ALA A 93 -5.79 13.52 17.34
CA ALA A 93 -5.28 13.76 18.69
C ALA A 93 -5.45 12.54 19.61
N LYS A 94 -6.57 11.81 19.50
CA LYS A 94 -6.81 10.55 20.20
C LYS A 94 -5.79 9.47 19.81
N ARG A 95 -5.54 9.29 18.52
CA ARG A 95 -4.56 8.32 17.99
C ARG A 95 -3.13 8.64 18.44
N ILE A 96 -2.73 9.91 18.37
CA ILE A 96 -1.40 10.36 18.84
C ILE A 96 -1.23 10.12 20.34
N ARG A 97 -2.23 10.46 21.15
CA ARG A 97 -2.16 10.20 22.60
C ARG A 97 -2.00 8.71 22.91
N GLU A 98 -2.75 7.86 22.21
CA GLU A 98 -2.65 6.41 22.41
C GLU A 98 -1.27 5.87 22.00
N ALA A 99 -0.73 6.27 20.85
CA ALA A 99 0.61 5.89 20.43
C ALA A 99 1.68 6.32 21.46
N LYS A 100 1.61 7.57 21.94
CA LYS A 100 2.51 8.07 22.99
C LYS A 100 2.38 7.30 24.31
N ARG A 101 1.14 6.98 24.72
CA ARG A 101 0.88 6.17 25.93
C ARG A 101 1.51 4.78 25.85
N LEU A 102 1.56 4.22 24.65
CA LEU A 102 2.15 2.91 24.39
C LEU A 102 3.68 2.98 24.10
N GLY A 103 4.30 4.17 24.16
CA GLY A 103 5.71 4.34 23.82
C GLY A 103 6.03 3.99 22.37
N MET A 104 5.10 4.26 21.43
CA MET A 104 5.21 3.84 20.05
C MET A 104 5.47 5.02 19.13
N ALA A 105 6.49 4.92 18.28
CA ALA A 105 6.69 5.79 17.13
C ALA A 105 5.79 5.35 15.96
N ILE A 106 5.32 6.30 15.16
CA ILE A 106 4.56 6.02 13.94
C ILE A 106 5.25 6.68 12.75
N TYR A 107 5.60 5.88 11.76
CA TYR A 107 6.12 6.30 10.46
C TYR A 107 5.10 5.98 9.38
N SER A 108 4.83 6.94 8.50
CA SER A 108 3.89 6.76 7.38
C SER A 108 4.59 6.93 6.03
N SER A 109 4.24 6.09 5.07
CA SER A 109 4.60 6.29 3.67
C SER A 109 3.48 5.80 2.75
N HIS A 110 2.94 6.73 1.95
CA HIS A 110 1.85 6.52 1.01
C HIS A 110 2.44 6.34 -0.41
N LEU A 111 2.28 7.28 -1.33
CA LEU A 111 2.78 7.12 -2.71
C LEU A 111 4.28 6.81 -2.85
N PRO A 112 5.20 7.30 -1.99
CA PRO A 112 6.59 6.85 -2.06
C PRO A 112 6.76 5.35 -1.88
N LEU A 113 5.91 4.74 -1.04
CA LEU A 113 5.89 3.28 -0.86
C LEU A 113 5.25 2.60 -2.07
N ASP A 114 4.09 3.08 -2.55
CA ASP A 114 3.42 2.49 -3.73
C ASP A 114 4.28 2.51 -4.99
N ALA A 115 4.99 3.60 -5.23
CA ALA A 115 5.87 3.77 -6.38
C ALA A 115 7.18 2.97 -6.28
N HIS A 116 7.46 2.32 -5.13
CA HIS A 116 8.71 1.58 -4.98
C HIS A 116 8.67 0.28 -5.80
N PRO A 117 9.65 0.04 -6.70
CA PRO A 117 9.57 -1.04 -7.69
C PRO A 117 9.62 -2.45 -7.08
N GLU A 118 10.17 -2.59 -5.87
CA GLU A 118 10.33 -3.88 -5.22
C GLU A 118 9.50 -4.05 -3.93
N LEU A 119 9.26 -2.95 -3.20
CA LEU A 119 8.57 -2.98 -1.91
C LEU A 119 7.11 -2.51 -2.00
N GLY A 120 6.71 -1.88 -3.11
CA GLY A 120 5.38 -1.25 -3.24
C GLY A 120 4.21 -2.21 -3.10
N ASN A 121 3.05 -1.66 -2.78
CA ASN A 121 1.83 -2.44 -2.63
C ASN A 121 1.45 -3.18 -3.92
N SER A 122 1.48 -2.48 -5.07
CA SER A 122 1.09 -3.07 -6.36
C SER A 122 2.04 -4.18 -6.83
N ILE A 123 3.35 -4.06 -6.63
CA ILE A 123 4.30 -5.14 -6.94
C ILE A 123 4.13 -6.32 -5.96
N GLY A 124 3.86 -6.04 -4.70
CA GLY A 124 3.57 -7.06 -3.70
C GLY A 124 2.30 -7.86 -4.04
N LEU A 125 1.23 -7.17 -4.43
CA LEU A 125 0.00 -7.81 -4.89
C LEU A 125 0.23 -8.63 -6.17
N LEU A 126 0.94 -8.08 -7.15
CA LEU A 126 1.27 -8.76 -8.41
C LEU A 126 2.03 -10.07 -8.15
N ARG A 127 3.02 -10.06 -7.27
CA ARG A 127 3.75 -11.27 -6.84
C ARG A 127 2.82 -12.28 -6.14
N ALA A 128 1.98 -11.81 -5.24
CA ALA A 128 1.03 -12.67 -4.52
C ALA A 128 0.01 -13.35 -5.46
N LEU A 129 -0.40 -12.65 -6.54
CA LEU A 129 -1.27 -13.20 -7.57
C LEU A 129 -0.59 -14.27 -8.45
N GLY A 130 0.71 -14.50 -8.29
CA GLY A 130 1.50 -15.41 -9.14
C GLY A 130 1.74 -14.85 -10.54
N LEU A 131 1.87 -13.53 -10.64
CA LEU A 131 2.16 -12.80 -11.90
C LEU A 131 3.53 -12.11 -11.85
N GLY A 132 4.32 -12.35 -10.79
CA GLY A 132 5.58 -11.64 -10.51
C GLY A 132 6.69 -11.88 -11.51
N ASP A 133 6.72 -13.05 -12.15
CA ASP A 133 7.76 -13.46 -13.11
C ASP A 133 7.47 -13.00 -14.55
N LEU A 134 6.29 -12.41 -14.77
CA LEU A 134 5.92 -11.92 -16.09
C LEU A 134 6.61 -10.59 -16.41
N GLU A 135 6.84 -10.35 -17.71
CA GLU A 135 7.24 -9.03 -18.18
C GLU A 135 6.19 -8.00 -17.78
N ARG A 136 6.63 -6.94 -17.11
CA ARG A 136 5.77 -5.89 -16.59
C ARG A 136 6.30 -4.50 -16.96
N LYS A 137 5.37 -3.57 -17.13
CA LYS A 137 5.70 -2.16 -17.38
C LYS A 137 5.00 -1.29 -16.35
N PRO A 138 5.59 -0.16 -15.93
CA PRO A 138 4.94 0.79 -15.04
C PRO A 138 3.57 1.22 -15.58
N PHE A 139 2.59 1.33 -14.69
CA PHE A 139 1.21 1.71 -15.01
C PHE A 139 0.54 2.41 -13.83
N GLY A 140 -0.58 3.11 -14.07
CA GLY A 140 -1.36 3.76 -13.03
C GLY A 140 -0.61 4.95 -12.43
N VAL A 141 -0.62 6.08 -13.14
CA VAL A 141 0.07 7.30 -12.71
C VAL A 141 -0.78 8.08 -11.72
N ALA A 142 -0.22 8.32 -10.53
CA ALA A 142 -0.74 9.25 -9.53
C ALA A 142 0.35 10.26 -9.17
N MET A 143 -0.01 11.56 -9.05
CA MET A 143 0.92 12.65 -8.73
C MET A 143 2.21 12.65 -9.56
N GLY A 144 2.11 12.25 -10.86
CA GLY A 144 3.21 12.18 -11.81
C GLY A 144 4.12 10.95 -11.70
N ARG A 145 3.73 9.94 -10.94
CA ARG A 145 4.47 8.67 -10.77
C ARG A 145 3.59 7.45 -10.98
N ALA A 146 4.16 6.44 -11.63
CA ALA A 146 3.51 5.14 -11.72
C ALA A 146 3.54 4.47 -10.33
N ILE A 147 2.37 4.03 -9.88
CA ILE A 147 2.16 3.34 -8.60
C ILE A 147 1.68 1.89 -8.79
N GLY A 148 1.56 1.46 -10.03
CA GLY A 148 1.10 0.13 -10.41
C GLY A 148 1.88 -0.45 -11.58
N TRP A 149 1.42 -1.59 -12.04
CA TRP A 149 2.05 -2.38 -13.08
C TRP A 149 1.04 -2.86 -14.10
N LYS A 150 1.45 -2.98 -15.35
CA LYS A 150 0.71 -3.71 -16.38
C LYS A 150 1.49 -4.92 -16.85
N VAL A 151 0.78 -6.03 -17.05
CA VAL A 151 1.26 -7.27 -17.64
C VAL A 151 0.47 -7.57 -18.90
N GLN A 152 1.14 -8.07 -19.93
CA GLN A 152 0.55 -8.33 -21.25
C GLN A 152 0.88 -9.74 -21.71
N TRP A 153 0.20 -10.18 -22.79
CA TRP A 153 0.44 -11.46 -23.47
C TRP A 153 0.01 -12.71 -22.70
N GLY A 154 -0.81 -12.56 -21.64
CA GLY A 154 -1.42 -13.68 -20.95
C GLY A 154 -2.71 -14.18 -21.60
N ARG A 155 -3.17 -15.34 -21.13
CA ARG A 155 -4.53 -15.87 -21.40
C ARG A 155 -5.09 -16.39 -20.09
N TRP A 156 -5.60 -15.49 -19.27
CA TRP A 156 -6.16 -15.84 -17.97
C TRP A 156 -7.68 -15.85 -18.04
N LYS A 157 -8.31 -16.92 -17.55
CA LYS A 157 -9.75 -16.91 -17.34
C LYS A 157 -10.09 -15.88 -16.27
N LEU A 158 -11.06 -15.01 -16.52
CA LEU A 158 -11.52 -14.01 -15.55
C LEU A 158 -11.80 -14.63 -14.19
N ARG A 159 -12.51 -15.76 -14.16
CA ARG A 159 -12.79 -16.51 -12.92
C ARG A 159 -11.54 -16.87 -12.14
N ASP A 160 -10.45 -17.25 -12.80
CA ASP A 160 -9.24 -17.66 -12.12
C ASP A 160 -8.51 -16.47 -11.50
N LEU A 161 -8.52 -15.30 -12.17
CA LEU A 161 -8.01 -14.04 -11.60
C LEU A 161 -8.83 -13.60 -10.38
N VAL A 162 -10.15 -13.71 -10.43
CA VAL A 162 -11.05 -13.41 -9.30
C VAL A 162 -10.76 -14.34 -8.13
N ASN A 163 -10.61 -15.64 -8.38
CA ASN A 163 -10.26 -16.62 -7.33
C ASN A 163 -8.88 -16.34 -6.71
N ARG A 164 -7.89 -15.97 -7.53
CA ARG A 164 -6.57 -15.55 -7.04
C ARG A 164 -6.68 -14.31 -6.18
N MET A 165 -7.39 -13.26 -6.64
CA MET A 165 -7.61 -12.03 -5.87
C MET A 165 -8.28 -12.34 -4.53
N THR A 166 -9.36 -13.11 -4.51
CA THR A 166 -10.06 -13.56 -3.30
C THR A 166 -9.10 -14.22 -2.31
N ARG A 167 -8.28 -15.15 -2.79
CA ARG A 167 -7.33 -15.89 -1.94
C ARG A 167 -6.26 -14.99 -1.35
N VAL A 168 -5.64 -14.11 -2.16
CA VAL A 168 -4.51 -13.30 -1.70
C VAL A 168 -4.93 -12.13 -0.82
N THR A 169 -6.15 -11.62 -1.01
CA THR A 169 -6.71 -10.56 -0.16
C THR A 169 -7.34 -11.12 1.11
N GLY A 170 -7.85 -12.35 1.07
CA GLY A 170 -8.65 -12.94 2.15
C GLY A 170 -10.09 -12.42 2.18
N ARG A 171 -10.51 -11.68 1.14
CA ARG A 171 -11.85 -11.12 0.97
C ARG A 171 -12.41 -11.56 -0.38
N LYS A 172 -13.70 -11.89 -0.43
CA LYS A 172 -14.36 -12.21 -1.70
C LYS A 172 -14.22 -11.03 -2.66
N ALA A 173 -13.49 -11.25 -3.75
CA ALA A 173 -13.30 -10.24 -4.78
C ALA A 173 -14.60 -10.01 -5.54
N VAL A 174 -14.86 -8.76 -5.91
CA VAL A 174 -16.03 -8.34 -6.70
C VAL A 174 -15.59 -8.12 -8.13
N VAL A 175 -16.38 -8.59 -9.09
CA VAL A 175 -16.19 -8.29 -10.51
C VAL A 175 -17.25 -7.32 -10.96
N LEU A 176 -16.81 -6.22 -11.53
CA LEU A 176 -17.65 -5.20 -12.15
C LEU A 176 -17.20 -5.02 -13.60
N GLY A 177 -18.04 -4.36 -14.39
CA GLY A 177 -17.72 -4.05 -15.79
C GLY A 177 -18.23 -5.08 -16.78
N GLY A 178 -17.76 -4.99 -18.03
CA GLY A 178 -18.28 -5.74 -19.20
C GLY A 178 -17.19 -6.35 -20.09
N GLY A 179 -16.00 -6.56 -19.55
CA GLY A 179 -14.85 -7.04 -20.32
C GLY A 179 -14.90 -8.54 -20.68
N PRO A 180 -13.85 -9.03 -21.36
CA PRO A 180 -13.83 -10.39 -21.89
C PRO A 180 -13.71 -11.45 -20.80
N LYS A 181 -14.24 -12.66 -21.04
CA LYS A 181 -14.06 -13.83 -20.16
C LYS A 181 -12.61 -14.34 -20.11
N THR A 182 -11.82 -14.00 -21.14
CA THR A 182 -10.36 -14.28 -21.20
C THR A 182 -9.62 -12.96 -21.20
N CYS A 183 -8.95 -12.66 -20.09
CA CYS A 183 -8.16 -11.46 -19.90
C CYS A 183 -6.77 -11.65 -20.51
N ARG A 184 -6.25 -10.63 -21.20
CA ARG A 184 -4.96 -10.69 -21.89
C ARG A 184 -4.01 -9.58 -21.48
N ARG A 185 -4.52 -8.42 -21.08
CA ARG A 185 -3.78 -7.21 -20.77
C ARG A 185 -4.32 -6.63 -19.47
N ILE A 186 -3.60 -6.85 -18.40
CA ILE A 186 -4.05 -6.58 -17.04
C ILE A 186 -3.27 -5.41 -16.46
N GLY A 187 -3.99 -4.43 -15.89
CA GLY A 187 -3.43 -3.40 -15.01
C GLY A 187 -3.64 -3.79 -13.55
N ILE A 188 -2.66 -3.52 -12.70
CA ILE A 188 -2.72 -3.77 -11.25
C ILE A 188 -2.30 -2.51 -10.53
N VAL A 189 -3.24 -1.92 -9.78
CA VAL A 189 -3.02 -0.75 -8.91
C VAL A 189 -3.77 -1.00 -7.62
N THR A 190 -3.11 -0.94 -6.49
CA THR A 190 -3.72 -1.19 -5.17
C THR A 190 -4.49 0.02 -4.65
N GLY A 191 -5.31 -0.16 -3.61
CA GLY A 191 -6.12 0.91 -3.04
C GLY A 191 -7.26 1.36 -3.96
N GLY A 192 -7.52 2.65 -4.00
CA GLY A 192 -8.52 3.26 -4.87
C GLY A 192 -7.92 3.75 -6.19
N PHE A 193 -8.23 3.09 -7.31
CA PHE A 193 -7.80 3.54 -8.63
C PHE A 193 -8.89 3.30 -9.68
N GLY A 194 -9.43 4.39 -10.23
CA GLY A 194 -10.52 4.36 -11.21
C GLY A 194 -10.27 5.18 -12.48
N ASP A 195 -9.01 5.54 -12.79
CA ASP A 195 -8.66 6.30 -14.00
C ASP A 195 -8.74 5.41 -15.25
N LEU A 196 -9.96 5.25 -15.79
CA LEU A 196 -10.21 4.45 -16.97
C LEU A 196 -9.58 5.02 -18.25
N ASP A 197 -9.28 6.31 -18.30
CA ASP A 197 -8.57 6.91 -19.44
C ASP A 197 -7.15 6.34 -19.54
N GLN A 198 -6.49 6.13 -18.40
CA GLN A 198 -5.19 5.46 -18.38
C GLN A 198 -5.32 3.98 -18.78
N VAL A 199 -6.38 3.29 -18.34
CA VAL A 199 -6.66 1.88 -18.68
C VAL A 199 -6.84 1.73 -20.19
N VAL A 200 -7.66 2.59 -20.81
CA VAL A 200 -7.93 2.59 -22.26
C VAL A 200 -6.66 2.93 -23.05
N ARG A 201 -5.97 4.03 -22.70
CA ARG A 201 -4.71 4.41 -23.37
C ARG A 201 -3.62 3.33 -23.28
N ALA A 202 -3.59 2.57 -22.20
CA ALA A 202 -2.67 1.45 -22.04
C ALA A 202 -3.13 0.18 -22.77
N GLY A 203 -4.31 0.20 -23.41
CA GLY A 203 -4.91 -0.91 -24.14
C GLY A 203 -5.28 -2.10 -23.25
N LEU A 204 -5.61 -1.88 -21.98
CA LEU A 204 -5.91 -2.94 -21.03
C LEU A 204 -7.38 -3.39 -21.16
N ASP A 205 -7.63 -4.68 -20.96
CA ASP A 205 -8.97 -5.26 -20.92
C ASP A 205 -9.44 -5.55 -19.49
N THR A 206 -8.52 -5.48 -18.52
CA THR A 206 -8.82 -5.79 -17.13
C THR A 206 -7.99 -4.90 -16.20
N LEU A 207 -8.64 -4.31 -15.21
CA LEU A 207 -8.02 -3.61 -14.09
C LEU A 207 -8.27 -4.39 -12.81
N MET A 208 -7.20 -4.69 -12.07
CA MET A 208 -7.25 -5.26 -10.72
C MET A 208 -6.87 -4.16 -9.73
N THR A 209 -7.79 -3.81 -8.83
CA THR A 209 -7.60 -2.72 -7.86
C THR A 209 -8.30 -3.02 -6.54
N GLY A 210 -8.21 -2.14 -5.54
CA GLY A 210 -8.93 -2.32 -4.28
C GLY A 210 -10.39 -1.91 -4.39
N GLU A 211 -10.65 -0.70 -4.89
CA GLU A 211 -12.00 -0.15 -5.03
C GLU A 211 -12.08 0.91 -6.14
N VAL A 212 -13.29 1.18 -6.59
CA VAL A 212 -13.64 2.27 -7.50
C VAL A 212 -14.95 2.91 -7.05
N ASP A 213 -15.23 4.11 -7.54
CA ASP A 213 -16.53 4.76 -7.36
C ASP A 213 -17.57 4.24 -8.36
N TYR A 214 -18.85 4.51 -8.09
CA TYR A 214 -19.96 4.07 -8.93
C TYR A 214 -19.88 4.61 -10.38
N PRO A 215 -19.55 5.89 -10.65
CA PRO A 215 -19.36 6.36 -12.03
C PRO A 215 -18.30 5.57 -12.82
N THR A 216 -17.22 5.16 -12.17
CA THR A 216 -16.18 4.32 -12.79
C THR A 216 -16.71 2.93 -13.14
N GLU A 217 -17.55 2.34 -12.28
CA GLU A 217 -18.21 1.06 -12.57
C GLU A 217 -19.05 1.13 -13.86
N VAL A 218 -19.89 2.16 -13.97
CA VAL A 218 -20.75 2.38 -15.14
C VAL A 218 -19.93 2.52 -16.43
N LYS A 219 -18.90 3.38 -16.39
CA LYS A 219 -18.01 3.58 -17.54
C LYS A 219 -17.26 2.32 -17.94
N ALA A 220 -16.76 1.55 -16.97
CA ALA A 220 -16.06 0.30 -17.26
C ALA A 220 -16.94 -0.71 -18.00
N LYS A 221 -18.22 -0.77 -17.65
CA LYS A 221 -19.22 -1.61 -18.33
C LYS A 221 -19.41 -1.20 -19.78
N GLU A 222 -19.55 0.11 -20.05
CA GLU A 222 -19.72 0.65 -21.40
C GLU A 222 -18.45 0.49 -22.25
N LEU A 223 -17.28 0.56 -21.63
CA LEU A 223 -15.97 0.40 -22.29
C LEU A 223 -15.58 -1.08 -22.50
N GLY A 224 -16.34 -2.03 -21.99
CA GLY A 224 -16.01 -3.45 -22.07
C GLY A 224 -14.73 -3.80 -21.29
N ILE A 225 -14.50 -3.17 -20.13
CA ILE A 225 -13.34 -3.39 -19.26
C ILE A 225 -13.79 -4.16 -18.02
N ASN A 226 -13.06 -5.20 -17.64
CA ASN A 226 -13.23 -5.86 -16.35
C ASN A 226 -12.57 -5.06 -15.22
N LEU A 227 -13.31 -4.88 -14.12
CA LEU A 227 -12.79 -4.42 -12.84
C LEU A 227 -12.82 -5.59 -11.86
N ILE A 228 -11.67 -5.96 -11.28
CA ILE A 228 -11.57 -6.97 -10.23
C ILE A 228 -11.17 -6.27 -8.94
N LEU A 229 -12.11 -6.16 -8.00
CA LEU A 229 -11.97 -5.39 -6.76
C LEU A 229 -11.65 -6.30 -5.59
N GLY A 230 -10.49 -6.07 -4.94
CA GLY A 230 -9.99 -6.88 -3.84
C GLY A 230 -10.14 -6.27 -2.45
N GLY A 231 -10.70 -5.06 -2.36
CA GLY A 231 -10.75 -4.23 -1.15
C GLY A 231 -9.55 -3.32 -1.02
N HIS A 232 -9.80 -2.06 -0.61
CA HIS A 232 -8.77 -1.03 -0.49
C HIS A 232 -7.63 -1.51 0.43
N ARG A 233 -7.95 -1.70 1.69
CA ARG A 233 -7.01 -2.13 2.73
C ARG A 233 -6.33 -3.47 2.43
N GLU A 234 -7.10 -4.43 1.91
CA GLU A 234 -6.61 -5.78 1.65
C GLU A 234 -5.59 -5.83 0.52
N THR A 235 -5.68 -4.92 -0.44
CA THR A 235 -4.69 -4.80 -1.53
C THR A 235 -3.45 -4.02 -1.12
N GLU A 236 -3.49 -3.20 -0.08
CA GLU A 236 -2.38 -2.35 0.39
C GLU A 236 -1.58 -2.91 1.58
N LYS A 237 -1.81 -4.17 1.94
CA LYS A 237 -1.08 -4.80 3.06
C LYS A 237 0.37 -5.19 2.76
N TYR A 238 0.80 -5.09 1.52
CA TYR A 238 2.11 -5.60 1.09
C TYR A 238 3.23 -4.62 1.38
N GLY A 239 3.08 -3.36 1.03
CA GLY A 239 4.17 -2.38 1.06
C GLY A 239 4.75 -2.17 2.45
N ALA A 240 3.95 -1.80 3.44
CA ALA A 240 4.41 -1.59 4.81
C ALA A 240 5.02 -2.86 5.41
N ARG A 241 4.47 -4.04 5.06
CA ARG A 241 5.01 -5.34 5.47
C ARG A 241 6.40 -5.60 4.87
N GLU A 242 6.58 -5.38 3.58
CA GLU A 242 7.86 -5.62 2.92
C GLU A 242 8.93 -4.62 3.38
N LEU A 243 8.56 -3.34 3.57
CA LEU A 243 9.47 -2.36 4.15
C LEU A 243 9.90 -2.77 5.57
N THR A 244 8.98 -3.25 6.41
CA THR A 244 9.32 -3.76 7.74
C THR A 244 10.35 -4.89 7.65
N ARG A 245 10.22 -5.80 6.69
CA ARG A 245 11.14 -6.94 6.51
C ARG A 245 12.56 -6.56 6.12
N THR A 246 12.78 -5.37 5.59
CA THR A 246 14.14 -4.92 5.22
C THR A 246 15.02 -4.67 6.45
N PHE A 247 14.43 -4.60 7.64
CA PHE A 247 15.13 -4.34 8.91
C PHE A 247 15.39 -5.60 9.75
N PHE A 248 15.09 -6.79 9.21
CA PHE A 248 15.28 -8.07 9.92
C PHE A 248 16.20 -9.04 9.18
#